data_76a337602e8d8f3996bfc8d239affea5
#
_entry.id   76a337602e8d8f3996bfc8d239affea5
#
_cell.length_a   1.000
_cell.length_b   1.000
_cell.length_c   1.000
_cell.angle_alpha   90.00
_cell.angle_beta   90.00
_cell.angle_gamma   90.00
#
_symmetry.space_group_name_H-M   'P 1'
#
loop_
_entity.id
_entity.type
_entity.pdbx_description
1 polymer ?
#
loop_
_entity_poly.entity_id
_entity_poly.type
_entity_poly.pdbx_seq_one_letter_code
_entity_poly.pdbx_strand_id
1 'polypeptide(L)'
;MKATYDAVHAALRGALGLCLIGTHLSHIYPTGASLYFTVIAPLADDPVAQWKAAKVAATDALVATDATITHHHSVGRDHAPWLSAEIGESGVELLQVIKAHLDPDGLMNPGVLGLG
;
A
#
# COMPACT_ATOMS: atom_id res chain seq x y z
N MET A 1 -11.40 -9.73 6.30
CA MET A 1 -10.13 -10.43 6.54
C MET A 1 -9.91 -11.63 5.62
N LYS A 2 -10.79 -12.67 5.58
CA LYS A 2 -10.60 -13.79 4.62
C LYS A 2 -10.65 -13.34 3.16
N ALA A 3 -11.60 -12.49 2.80
CA ALA A 3 -11.69 -11.93 1.44
C ALA A 3 -10.41 -11.17 1.05
N THR A 4 -9.89 -10.36 1.95
CA THR A 4 -8.63 -9.60 1.75
C THR A 4 -7.44 -10.53 1.57
N TYR A 5 -7.33 -11.57 2.42
CA TYR A 5 -6.30 -12.60 2.28
C TYR A 5 -6.35 -13.27 0.91
N ASP A 6 -7.53 -13.75 0.49
CA ASP A 6 -7.70 -14.44 -0.78
C ASP A 6 -7.40 -13.51 -1.98
N ALA A 7 -7.88 -12.25 -1.92
CA ALA A 7 -7.67 -11.27 -2.97
C ALA A 7 -6.19 -10.91 -3.15
N VAL A 8 -5.48 -10.63 -2.06
CA VAL A 8 -4.05 -10.29 -2.11
C VAL A 8 -3.22 -11.48 -2.60
N HIS A 9 -3.52 -12.71 -2.14
CA HIS A 9 -2.85 -13.92 -2.64
C HIS A 9 -3.06 -14.11 -4.14
N ALA A 10 -4.29 -13.91 -4.63
CA ALA A 10 -4.60 -14.02 -6.06
C ALA A 10 -3.87 -12.95 -6.89
N ALA A 11 -3.90 -11.70 -6.41
CA ALA A 11 -3.24 -10.57 -7.06
C ALA A 11 -1.72 -10.76 -7.16
N LEU A 12 -1.07 -11.16 -6.05
CA LEU A 12 0.38 -11.41 -6.04
C LEU A 12 0.78 -12.58 -6.95
N ARG A 13 0.00 -13.67 -6.97
CA ARG A 13 0.26 -14.79 -7.89
C ARG A 13 0.05 -14.38 -9.34
N GLY A 14 -0.95 -13.55 -9.62
CA GLY A 14 -1.18 -13.02 -10.96
C GLY A 14 -0.02 -12.14 -11.46
N ALA A 15 0.52 -11.29 -10.59
CA ALA A 15 1.61 -10.39 -10.93
C ALA A 15 2.99 -11.06 -11.01
N LEU A 16 3.24 -12.08 -10.16
CA LEU A 16 4.58 -12.68 -10.00
C LEU A 16 4.70 -14.07 -10.63
N GLY A 17 3.58 -14.72 -10.93
CA GLY A 17 3.58 -16.12 -11.39
C GLY A 17 4.03 -17.05 -10.26
N LEU A 18 5.18 -17.71 -10.45
CA LEU A 18 5.77 -18.59 -9.43
C LEU A 18 6.25 -17.78 -8.22
N CYS A 19 5.58 -17.93 -7.09
CA CYS A 19 5.97 -17.29 -5.84
C CYS A 19 5.50 -18.08 -4.62
N LEU A 20 6.23 -17.92 -3.52
CA LEU A 20 5.83 -18.37 -2.19
C LEU A 20 5.27 -17.16 -1.43
N ILE A 21 4.07 -17.29 -0.88
CA ILE A 21 3.43 -16.23 -0.11
C ILE A 21 3.12 -16.77 1.28
N GLY A 22 3.83 -16.27 2.27
CA GLY A 22 3.52 -16.47 3.68
C GLY A 22 2.62 -15.35 4.18
N THR A 23 1.65 -15.66 5.03
CA THR A 23 0.81 -14.64 5.67
C THR A 23 0.63 -14.98 7.14
N HIS A 24 0.88 -14.00 8.01
CA HIS A 24 0.58 -14.17 9.43
C HIS A 24 -0.28 -13.01 9.95
N LEU A 25 -1.02 -13.29 10.98
CA LEU A 25 -1.79 -12.30 11.72
C LEU A 25 -0.87 -11.59 12.71
N SER A 26 -0.82 -10.29 12.58
CA SER A 26 -0.09 -9.40 13.47
C SER A 26 -1.07 -8.36 14.00
N HIS A 27 -0.91 -7.89 15.24
CA HIS A 27 -1.76 -6.84 15.82
C HIS A 27 -3.26 -7.15 15.72
N ILE A 28 -3.78 -7.88 16.70
CA ILE A 28 -5.19 -8.23 16.77
C ILE A 28 -5.94 -7.18 17.57
N TYR A 29 -7.04 -6.68 17.00
CA TYR A 29 -7.93 -5.68 17.58
C TYR A 29 -9.36 -6.22 17.69
N PRO A 30 -10.23 -5.62 18.51
CA PRO A 30 -11.63 -6.00 18.58
C PRO A 30 -12.36 -5.91 17.23
N THR A 31 -11.93 -5.04 16.34
CA THR A 31 -12.56 -4.76 15.04
C THR A 31 -11.84 -5.39 13.85
N GLY A 32 -10.69 -6.03 14.06
CA GLY A 32 -9.92 -6.63 12.97
C GLY A 32 -8.52 -7.04 13.36
N ALA A 33 -7.69 -7.32 12.36
CA ALA A 33 -6.29 -7.66 12.56
C ALA A 33 -5.44 -7.23 11.37
N SER A 34 -4.15 -7.01 11.59
CA SER A 34 -3.19 -6.79 10.52
C SER A 34 -2.79 -8.11 9.88
N LEU A 35 -2.83 -8.16 8.54
CA LEU A 35 -2.28 -9.25 7.73
C LEU A 35 -0.90 -8.84 7.23
N TYR A 36 0.12 -9.59 7.61
CA TYR A 36 1.49 -9.37 7.15
C TYR A 36 1.85 -10.39 6.08
N PHE A 37 2.10 -9.93 4.87
CA PHE A 37 2.45 -10.78 3.72
C PHE A 37 3.96 -10.79 3.49
N THR A 38 4.54 -11.97 3.48
CA THR A 38 5.94 -12.20 3.08
C THR A 38 5.93 -12.90 1.73
N VAL A 39 6.61 -12.32 0.76
CA VAL A 39 6.61 -12.82 -0.62
C VAL A 39 8.03 -13.15 -1.06
N ILE A 40 8.23 -14.36 -1.59
CA ILE A 40 9.48 -14.82 -2.17
C ILE A 40 9.18 -15.25 -3.61
N ALA A 41 9.85 -14.64 -4.57
CA ALA A 41 9.71 -14.96 -6.00
C ALA A 41 11.09 -14.95 -6.68
N PRO A 42 11.26 -15.71 -7.78
CA PRO A 42 12.44 -15.57 -8.64
C PRO A 42 12.52 -14.13 -9.16
N LEU A 43 13.73 -13.59 -9.24
CA LEU A 43 13.94 -12.26 -9.82
C LEU A 43 13.73 -12.29 -11.33
N ALA A 44 12.98 -11.33 -11.85
CA ALA A 44 12.87 -11.05 -13.27
C ALA A 44 14.08 -10.23 -13.76
N ASP A 45 14.18 -10.04 -15.08
CA ASP A 45 15.24 -9.21 -15.69
C ASP A 45 15.21 -7.77 -15.19
N ASP A 46 14.01 -7.22 -14.91
CA ASP A 46 13.82 -5.95 -14.21
C ASP A 46 13.12 -6.18 -12.86
N PRO A 47 13.88 -6.36 -11.77
CA PRO A 47 13.32 -6.63 -10.45
C PRO A 47 12.60 -5.43 -9.85
N VAL A 48 12.91 -4.20 -10.29
CA VAL A 48 12.22 -2.99 -9.83
C VAL A 48 10.82 -2.91 -10.43
N ALA A 49 10.69 -3.14 -11.74
CA ALA A 49 9.40 -3.22 -12.40
C ALA A 49 8.54 -4.37 -11.83
N GLN A 50 9.14 -5.54 -11.60
CA GLN A 50 8.49 -6.69 -10.95
C GLN A 50 7.94 -6.32 -9.57
N TRP A 51 8.76 -5.67 -8.73
CA TRP A 51 8.34 -5.19 -7.41
C TRP A 51 7.17 -4.20 -7.50
N LYS A 52 7.26 -3.21 -8.38
CA LYS A 52 6.20 -2.22 -8.57
C LYS A 52 4.88 -2.87 -9.01
N ALA A 53 4.92 -3.78 -9.97
CA ALA A 53 3.74 -4.51 -10.44
C ALA A 53 3.09 -5.31 -9.31
N ALA A 54 3.88 -6.02 -8.50
CA ALA A 54 3.39 -6.77 -7.35
C ALA A 54 2.76 -5.85 -6.28
N LYS A 55 3.39 -4.70 -5.99
CA LYS A 55 2.86 -3.70 -5.04
C LYS A 55 1.54 -3.11 -5.51
N VAL A 56 1.46 -2.71 -6.78
CA VAL A 56 0.21 -2.19 -7.37
C VAL A 56 -0.90 -3.23 -7.25
N ALA A 57 -0.68 -4.45 -7.73
CA ALA A 57 -1.68 -5.51 -7.69
C ALA A 57 -2.15 -5.82 -6.25
N ALA A 58 -1.23 -5.89 -5.29
CA ALA A 58 -1.57 -6.15 -3.90
C ALA A 58 -2.36 -4.98 -3.28
N THR A 59 -1.97 -3.72 -3.56
CA THR A 59 -2.65 -2.55 -2.98
C THR A 59 -4.04 -2.35 -3.59
N ASP A 60 -4.21 -2.59 -4.90
CA ASP A 60 -5.53 -2.60 -5.56
C ASP A 60 -6.45 -3.65 -4.91
N ALA A 61 -5.93 -4.84 -4.60
CA ALA A 61 -6.69 -5.88 -3.92
C ALA A 61 -7.07 -5.51 -2.48
N LEU A 62 -6.22 -4.75 -1.75
CA LEU A 62 -6.54 -4.21 -0.44
C LEU A 62 -7.71 -3.22 -0.53
N VAL A 63 -7.63 -2.23 -1.43
CA VAL A 63 -8.69 -1.24 -1.65
C VAL A 63 -10.00 -1.90 -2.07
N ALA A 64 -9.94 -2.88 -2.98
CA ALA A 64 -11.13 -3.60 -3.45
C ALA A 64 -11.84 -4.42 -2.35
N THR A 65 -11.18 -4.66 -1.21
CA THR A 65 -11.72 -5.39 -0.07
C THR A 65 -11.92 -4.53 1.17
N ASP A 66 -11.94 -3.22 1.02
CA ASP A 66 -12.09 -2.22 2.09
C ASP A 66 -11.08 -2.42 3.23
N ALA A 67 -9.87 -2.86 2.89
CA ALA A 67 -8.78 -3.01 3.84
C ALA A 67 -7.89 -1.78 3.83
N THR A 68 -7.38 -1.39 4.99
CA THR A 68 -6.36 -0.35 5.12
C THR A 68 -5.13 -0.68 4.28
N ILE A 69 -4.65 0.28 3.47
CA ILE A 69 -3.54 0.09 2.54
C ILE A 69 -2.18 -0.13 3.25
N THR A 70 -2.04 0.37 4.46
CA THR A 70 -0.87 0.13 5.31
C THR A 70 -1.27 0.22 6.77
N HIS A 71 -0.65 -0.59 7.64
CA HIS A 71 -0.96 -0.57 9.07
C HIS A 71 -0.12 0.50 9.80
N HIS A 72 1.18 0.23 10.05
CA HIS A 72 2.04 1.15 10.81
C HIS A 72 3.34 1.52 10.08
N HIS A 73 3.47 1.14 8.82
CA HIS A 73 4.67 1.41 8.01
C HIS A 73 4.61 2.75 7.28
N SER A 74 3.55 3.55 7.49
CA SER A 74 3.28 4.78 6.78
C SER A 74 2.93 4.57 5.28
N VAL A 75 2.33 5.56 4.67
CA VAL A 75 1.96 5.53 3.25
C VAL A 75 3.20 5.71 2.35
N GLY A 76 4.10 6.61 2.75
CA GLY A 76 5.30 6.91 1.97
C GLY A 76 4.96 7.41 0.57
N ARG A 77 5.76 6.99 -0.41
CA ARG A 77 5.52 7.21 -1.83
C ARG A 77 4.84 6.03 -2.50
N ASP A 78 5.09 4.83 -2.01
CA ASP A 78 4.62 3.59 -2.63
C ASP A 78 3.10 3.40 -2.55
N HIS A 79 2.47 3.88 -1.48
CA HIS A 79 1.02 3.80 -1.29
C HIS A 79 0.30 5.12 -1.56
N ALA A 80 1.03 6.20 -1.86
CA ALA A 80 0.46 7.53 -2.11
C ALA A 80 -0.66 7.55 -3.17
N PRO A 81 -0.59 6.78 -4.28
CA PRO A 81 -1.66 6.75 -5.28
C PRO A 81 -3.03 6.30 -4.76
N TRP A 82 -3.06 5.57 -3.64
CA TRP A 82 -4.31 5.06 -3.04
C TRP A 82 -4.75 5.84 -1.79
N LEU A 83 -4.03 6.90 -1.42
CA LEU A 83 -4.33 7.65 -0.19
C LEU A 83 -5.75 8.25 -0.20
N SER A 84 -6.22 8.73 -1.35
CA SER A 84 -7.58 9.26 -1.47
C SER A 84 -8.67 8.20 -1.25
N ALA A 85 -8.40 6.95 -1.58
CA ALA A 85 -9.31 5.84 -1.26
C ALA A 85 -9.38 5.56 0.25
N GLU A 86 -8.32 5.85 1.00
CA GLU A 86 -8.24 5.64 2.45
C GLU A 86 -8.86 6.78 3.26
N ILE A 87 -8.55 8.04 2.92
CA ILE A 87 -8.93 9.22 3.72
C ILE A 87 -9.88 10.18 3.01
N GLY A 88 -10.29 9.88 1.78
CA GLY A 88 -11.12 10.75 0.93
C GLY A 88 -10.35 11.93 0.33
N GLU A 89 -10.92 12.53 -0.72
CA GLU A 89 -10.32 13.68 -1.41
C GLU A 89 -10.13 14.87 -0.46
N SER A 90 -11.12 15.18 0.38
CA SER A 90 -11.02 16.28 1.35
C SER A 90 -9.92 16.06 2.39
N GLY A 91 -9.63 14.80 2.74
CA GLY A 91 -8.50 14.47 3.61
C GLY A 91 -7.16 14.76 2.93
N VAL A 92 -7.03 14.43 1.66
CA VAL A 92 -5.83 14.76 0.86
C VAL A 92 -5.68 16.27 0.70
N GLU A 93 -6.74 16.99 0.36
CA GLU A 93 -6.72 18.46 0.24
C GLU A 93 -6.26 19.14 1.55
N LEU A 94 -6.76 18.67 2.70
CA LEU A 94 -6.35 19.18 4.01
C LEU A 94 -4.84 18.99 4.23
N LEU A 95 -4.32 17.81 3.94
CA LEU A 95 -2.88 17.54 4.03
C LEU A 95 -2.06 18.43 3.10
N GLN A 96 -2.54 18.67 1.86
CA GLN A 96 -1.89 19.57 0.89
C GLN A 96 -1.84 21.01 1.41
N VAL A 97 -2.93 21.53 1.98
CA VAL A 97 -2.98 22.88 2.56
C VAL A 97 -1.98 23.00 3.72
N ILE A 98 -1.96 22.03 4.62
CA ILE A 98 -1.00 22.01 5.74
C ILE A 98 0.44 21.98 5.20
N LYS A 99 0.72 21.10 4.23
CA LYS A 99 2.04 20.99 3.60
C LYS A 99 2.48 22.31 2.98
N ALA A 100 1.64 22.93 2.16
CA ALA A 100 1.95 24.20 1.50
C ALA A 100 2.18 25.35 2.49
N HIS A 101 1.47 25.35 3.63
CA HIS A 101 1.65 26.35 4.68
C HIS A 101 2.97 26.18 5.45
N LEU A 102 3.34 24.94 5.81
CA LEU A 102 4.51 24.65 6.63
C LEU A 102 5.80 24.52 5.83
N ASP A 103 5.70 24.19 4.55
CA ASP A 103 6.82 23.92 3.66
C ASP A 103 6.55 24.50 2.26
N PRO A 104 6.46 25.84 2.15
CA PRO A 104 6.11 26.52 0.89
C PRO A 104 7.13 26.28 -0.21
N ASP A 105 8.38 25.97 0.14
CA ASP A 105 9.45 25.71 -0.83
C ASP A 105 9.55 24.21 -1.23
N GLY A 106 8.71 23.34 -0.67
CA GLY A 106 8.66 21.91 -1.01
C GLY A 106 9.92 21.10 -0.67
N LEU A 107 10.68 21.53 0.35
CA LEU A 107 11.97 20.93 0.70
C LEU A 107 11.84 19.69 1.60
N MET A 108 10.77 19.61 2.39
CA MET A 108 10.59 18.56 3.39
C MET A 108 9.86 17.34 2.80
N ASN A 109 10.57 16.21 2.72
CA ASN A 109 10.00 14.92 2.30
C ASN A 109 9.18 14.99 0.98
N PRO A 110 9.72 15.51 -0.13
CA PRO A 110 8.97 15.71 -1.36
C PRO A 110 8.38 14.39 -1.89
N GLY A 111 7.11 14.41 -2.25
CA GLY A 111 6.37 13.27 -2.79
C GLY A 111 5.93 12.22 -1.77
N VAL A 112 6.26 12.35 -0.49
CA VAL A 112 5.71 11.50 0.58
C VAL A 112 4.24 11.84 0.79
N LEU A 113 3.37 10.85 0.96
CA LEU A 113 1.90 10.99 0.98
C LEU A 113 1.32 11.57 -0.33
N GLY A 114 2.06 11.57 -1.43
CA GLY A 114 1.64 12.25 -2.65
C GLY A 114 1.65 13.78 -2.55
N LEU A 115 2.31 14.32 -1.54
CA LEU A 115 2.44 15.75 -1.32
C LEU A 115 3.77 16.24 -1.91
N GLY A 116 3.73 17.22 -2.79
CA GLY A 116 4.90 17.75 -3.49
C GLY A 116 4.98 19.22 -3.39
#